data_6ad7807d949891ecf07d0b2de3487dd0
#
_entry.id   6ad7807d949891ecf07d0b2de3487dd0
#
_cell.length_a   1.000
_cell.length_b   1.000
_cell.length_c   1.000
_cell.angle_alpha   90.00
_cell.angle_beta   90.00
_cell.angle_gamma   90.00
#
_symmetry.space_group_name_H-M   'P 1'
#
loop_
_entity.id
_entity.type
_entity.pdbx_description
1 polymer ?
#
loop_
_entity_poly.entity_id
_entity_poly.type
_entity_poly.pdbx_seq_one_letter_code
_entity_poly.pdbx_strand_id
1 'polypeptide(L)'
;MLVILRFLSKFVRYTKLPIIMENLKTENEFDVIIVGGGITGAGTARDCAIRGLKVLLIERHDIATGATGRNHGLLHSGARYAVTDKESAEECIKENMILRKIARHCVEETEGLFITLPEDDLAYQGKFVESCLAAGINAQVIDPKEALKMEPSANPDLIGAVKVPDGAVDPFRLTSANVIDAKLHGAKVLVYSEVTSLIKEGDTVKGVEVFNSITRQVEKYYAPITVNASGIWGQHIAELAGVKINMFPAKGALLIFGHRVNNVVINRCRKPANADILVPGDTICLIGTTSSRIPFEECDDMYVTPDEVDVLLKEGEKLAPSLASTRILRAYAGVRPLVATDDDPSGRNISRGIVLLDHETRDGVKGFISITGGKLMTYRLMAEWATDLVCKKLSVNKSCVTMEVPLPGSEKENIDEISKQTWAKPGAAHKATVGRHGNRAGQIDLNDEYSTSLVCECEEVSVGEVQYASKELDVHNLVDLRRRTRVGMGTCQGELCACRAAGLLADAHSCTERAKNDLKSFINERWKGMYPICWGDTLRESEYSQWIYSGVCGLEGSKECETK
;
A
#
# COMPACT_ATOMS: atom_id res chain seq x y z
N MET A 1 38.90 42.46 32.00
CA MET A 1 38.22 42.48 30.70
C MET A 1 39.10 43.15 29.64
N LEU A 2 40.42 42.93 29.66
CA LEU A 2 41.37 43.52 28.68
C LEU A 2 42.58 42.62 28.37
N VAL A 3 42.52 41.34 28.70
CA VAL A 3 43.60 40.34 28.46
C VAL A 3 43.20 39.25 27.45
N ILE A 4 41.92 39.14 27.06
CA ILE A 4 41.42 38.09 26.12
C ILE A 4 41.44 38.57 24.65
N LEU A 5 41.64 39.85 24.37
CA LEU A 5 41.62 40.43 23.01
C LEU A 5 42.99 40.49 22.30
N ARG A 6 44.06 39.96 22.89
CA ARG A 6 45.41 39.96 22.27
C ARG A 6 45.91 38.60 21.77
N PHE A 7 45.12 37.54 21.81
CA PHE A 7 45.54 36.18 21.33
C PHE A 7 44.90 35.74 20.01
N LEU A 8 44.01 36.52 19.40
CA LEU A 8 43.32 36.16 18.14
C LEU A 8 43.85 36.87 16.88
N SER A 9 44.97 37.59 16.93
CA SER A 9 45.47 38.36 15.77
C SER A 9 46.72 37.78 15.09
N LYS A 10 47.11 36.53 15.34
CA LYS A 10 48.33 35.95 14.73
C LYS A 10 48.18 34.59 14.04
N PHE A 11 46.98 34.15 13.62
CA PHE A 11 46.86 32.96 12.80
C PHE A 11 45.81 33.12 11.69
N VAL A 12 46.00 34.06 10.77
CA VAL A 12 45.36 34.02 9.45
C VAL A 12 46.45 34.25 8.42
N ARG A 13 47.19 33.18 8.07
CA ARG A 13 47.85 33.11 6.78
C ARG A 13 46.89 32.50 5.79
N TYR A 14 46.43 33.29 4.85
CA TYR A 14 45.66 32.89 3.67
C TYR A 14 46.38 31.80 2.89
N THR A 15 45.94 30.58 3.02
CA THR A 15 46.05 29.59 1.96
C THR A 15 44.77 29.69 1.12
N LYS A 16 44.89 30.20 -0.10
CA LYS A 16 43.82 30.10 -1.12
C LYS A 16 43.59 28.61 -1.42
N LEU A 17 42.63 27.99 -0.74
CA LEU A 17 41.97 26.79 -1.22
C LEU A 17 41.04 27.24 -2.35
N PRO A 18 41.01 26.55 -3.51
CA PRO A 18 40.01 26.79 -4.52
C PRO A 18 38.67 26.46 -3.88
N ILE A 19 37.78 27.45 -3.79
CA ILE A 19 36.39 27.23 -3.48
C ILE A 19 35.83 26.42 -4.66
N ILE A 20 35.77 25.11 -4.49
CA ILE A 20 34.88 24.26 -5.29
C ILE A 20 33.50 24.74 -4.85
N MET A 21 32.90 25.62 -5.63
CA MET A 21 31.48 25.88 -5.57
C MET A 21 30.77 24.60 -6.05
N GLU A 22 30.67 23.58 -5.19
CA GLU A 22 29.57 22.63 -5.29
C GLU A 22 28.29 23.47 -5.22
N ASN A 23 27.48 23.40 -6.27
CA ASN A 23 26.15 23.97 -6.29
C ASN A 23 25.35 23.31 -5.16
N LEU A 24 25.39 23.90 -3.97
CA LEU A 24 24.49 23.56 -2.88
C LEU A 24 23.09 23.93 -3.35
N LYS A 25 22.34 22.92 -3.81
CA LYS A 25 20.92 23.09 -4.13
C LYS A 25 20.23 23.67 -2.91
N THR A 26 19.36 24.65 -3.12
CA THR A 26 18.53 25.23 -2.06
C THR A 26 17.69 24.13 -1.40
N GLU A 27 17.11 24.38 -0.23
CA GLU A 27 16.30 23.41 0.51
C GLU A 27 15.11 22.89 -0.35
N ASN A 28 14.63 23.71 -1.28
CA ASN A 28 13.50 23.41 -2.17
C ASN A 28 13.91 22.94 -3.57
N GLU A 29 15.19 22.67 -3.83
CA GLU A 29 15.69 22.16 -5.11
C GLU A 29 16.04 20.66 -5.01
N PHE A 30 15.55 19.87 -5.95
CA PHE A 30 15.72 18.42 -6.03
C PHE A 30 16.23 18.00 -7.42
N ASP A 31 16.65 16.74 -7.58
CA ASP A 31 16.93 16.15 -8.88
C ASP A 31 15.65 15.63 -9.53
N VAL A 32 14.75 15.09 -8.71
CA VAL A 32 13.48 14.55 -9.14
C VAL A 32 12.39 14.80 -8.09
N ILE A 33 11.21 15.21 -8.57
CA ILE A 33 9.98 15.29 -7.80
C ILE A 33 9.08 14.14 -8.25
N ILE A 34 8.53 13.38 -7.29
CA ILE A 34 7.61 12.27 -7.56
C ILE A 34 6.26 12.62 -6.95
N VAL A 35 5.20 12.59 -7.76
CA VAL A 35 3.83 12.90 -7.36
C VAL A 35 3.05 11.60 -7.19
N GLY A 36 2.60 11.33 -5.95
CA GLY A 36 1.83 10.15 -5.56
C GLY A 36 2.59 9.19 -4.64
N GLY A 37 2.10 9.03 -3.40
CA GLY A 37 2.65 8.17 -2.34
C GLY A 37 2.09 6.74 -2.34
N GLY A 38 1.55 6.27 -3.47
CA GLY A 38 1.26 4.86 -3.69
C GLY A 38 2.54 4.03 -3.82
N ILE A 39 2.39 2.69 -3.92
CA ILE A 39 3.56 1.80 -3.98
C ILE A 39 4.48 2.08 -5.18
N THR A 40 3.93 2.52 -6.32
CA THR A 40 4.73 2.87 -7.50
C THR A 40 5.60 4.10 -7.23
N GLY A 41 5.02 5.17 -6.67
CA GLY A 41 5.78 6.37 -6.33
C GLY A 41 6.78 6.13 -5.20
N ALA A 42 6.42 5.36 -4.17
CA ALA A 42 7.31 4.97 -3.08
C ALA A 42 8.51 4.15 -3.60
N GLY A 43 8.26 3.18 -4.49
CA GLY A 43 9.31 2.39 -5.15
C GLY A 43 10.22 3.25 -6.03
N THR A 44 9.65 4.19 -6.80
CA THR A 44 10.41 5.12 -7.64
C THR A 44 11.28 6.05 -6.77
N ALA A 45 10.73 6.55 -5.65
CA ALA A 45 11.49 7.38 -4.71
C ALA A 45 12.66 6.59 -4.09
N ARG A 46 12.43 5.33 -3.72
CA ARG A 46 13.45 4.41 -3.23
C ARG A 46 14.57 4.22 -4.25
N ASP A 47 14.24 3.83 -5.48
CA ASP A 47 15.25 3.53 -6.50
C ASP A 47 16.04 4.79 -6.91
N CYS A 48 15.37 5.92 -7.09
CA CYS A 48 16.03 7.20 -7.34
C CYS A 48 17.01 7.58 -6.21
N ALA A 49 16.59 7.43 -4.94
CA ALA A 49 17.42 7.77 -3.78
C ALA A 49 18.63 6.83 -3.65
N ILE A 50 18.45 5.51 -3.82
CA ILE A 50 19.55 4.53 -3.83
C ILE A 50 20.56 4.85 -4.95
N ARG A 51 20.10 5.32 -6.10
CA ARG A 51 20.99 5.77 -7.18
C ARG A 51 21.60 7.15 -6.92
N GLY A 52 21.36 7.76 -5.74
CA GLY A 52 22.01 8.99 -5.24
C GLY A 52 21.41 10.27 -5.77
N LEU A 53 20.18 10.25 -6.27
CA LEU A 53 19.43 11.44 -6.63
C LEU A 53 18.84 12.10 -5.39
N LYS A 54 18.75 13.43 -5.36
CA LYS A 54 18.01 14.19 -4.36
C LYS A 54 16.53 14.17 -4.70
N VAL A 55 15.74 13.41 -3.93
CA VAL A 55 14.34 13.06 -4.23
C VAL A 55 13.37 13.81 -3.32
N LEU A 56 12.26 14.28 -3.91
CA LEU A 56 11.06 14.72 -3.20
C LEU A 56 9.88 13.85 -3.61
N LEU A 57 9.27 13.14 -2.65
CA LEU A 57 8.00 12.43 -2.82
C LEU A 57 6.86 13.25 -2.20
N ILE A 58 5.79 13.47 -2.95
CA ILE A 58 4.62 14.27 -2.53
C ILE A 58 3.36 13.44 -2.63
N GLU A 59 2.57 13.39 -1.54
CA GLU A 59 1.30 12.68 -1.46
C GLU A 59 0.24 13.58 -0.82
N ARG A 60 -0.94 13.68 -1.46
CA ARG A 60 -2.03 14.57 -0.99
C ARG A 60 -2.71 14.12 0.31
N HIS A 61 -2.62 12.82 0.61
CA HIS A 61 -3.14 12.21 1.84
C HIS A 61 -2.01 11.50 2.58
N ASP A 62 -2.32 10.40 3.25
CA ASP A 62 -1.31 9.45 3.73
C ASP A 62 -0.87 8.50 2.60
N ILE A 63 0.27 7.85 2.77
CA ILE A 63 0.75 6.83 1.81
C ILE A 63 -0.23 5.66 1.66
N ALA A 64 -0.22 5.03 0.49
CA ALA A 64 -1.04 3.86 0.16
C ALA A 64 -2.56 4.08 0.24
N THR A 65 -3.09 5.29 0.10
CA THR A 65 -4.53 5.58 0.18
C THR A 65 -5.30 5.24 -1.09
N GLY A 66 -4.65 5.17 -2.25
CA GLY A 66 -5.23 4.81 -3.53
C GLY A 66 -5.38 3.30 -3.74
N ALA A 67 -5.21 2.83 -4.99
CA ALA A 67 -5.29 1.41 -5.37
C ALA A 67 -4.36 0.51 -4.55
N THR A 68 -3.24 1.04 -4.08
CA THR A 68 -2.26 0.34 -3.25
C THR A 68 -2.86 -0.23 -1.98
N GLY A 69 -3.64 0.55 -1.23
CA GLY A 69 -4.27 0.10 0.02
C GLY A 69 -5.69 -0.42 -0.14
N ARG A 70 -6.20 -0.52 -1.37
CA ARG A 70 -7.57 -0.91 -1.68
C ARG A 70 -7.65 -2.11 -2.62
N ASN A 71 -6.81 -3.11 -2.38
CA ASN A 71 -6.77 -4.38 -3.08
C ASN A 71 -6.82 -5.54 -2.08
N HIS A 72 -6.82 -6.80 -2.56
CA HIS A 72 -6.92 -7.98 -1.70
C HIS A 72 -5.58 -8.47 -1.12
N GLY A 73 -4.47 -7.77 -1.36
CA GLY A 73 -3.16 -8.18 -0.85
C GLY A 73 -2.63 -9.50 -1.45
N LEU A 74 -3.03 -9.87 -2.64
CA LEU A 74 -2.51 -11.07 -3.30
C LEU A 74 -1.12 -10.79 -3.91
N LEU A 75 -0.13 -11.58 -3.52
CA LEU A 75 1.14 -11.69 -4.20
C LEU A 75 0.99 -12.71 -5.35
N HIS A 76 0.55 -12.22 -6.50
CA HIS A 76 0.30 -13.06 -7.68
C HIS A 76 1.55 -13.78 -8.17
N SER A 77 1.43 -15.08 -8.46
CA SER A 77 2.38 -15.80 -9.30
C SER A 77 2.27 -15.45 -10.79
N GLY A 78 1.18 -14.79 -11.20
CA GLY A 78 0.86 -14.54 -12.60
C GLY A 78 -0.07 -15.59 -13.23
N ALA A 79 -0.35 -16.71 -12.55
CA ALA A 79 -1.12 -17.82 -13.08
C ALA A 79 -2.48 -17.39 -13.67
N ARG A 80 -3.19 -16.46 -13.00
CA ARG A 80 -4.47 -15.91 -13.47
C ARG A 80 -4.39 -15.23 -14.85
N TYR A 81 -3.21 -14.78 -15.28
CA TYR A 81 -2.98 -14.10 -16.57
C TYR A 81 -2.39 -15.03 -17.63
N ALA A 82 -1.82 -16.17 -17.24
CA ALA A 82 -1.00 -17.02 -18.10
C ALA A 82 -1.69 -17.43 -19.43
N VAL A 83 -3.02 -17.64 -19.40
CA VAL A 83 -3.79 -18.05 -20.58
C VAL A 83 -4.07 -16.88 -21.54
N THR A 84 -4.17 -15.65 -21.03
CA THR A 84 -4.66 -14.48 -21.80
C THR A 84 -3.62 -13.39 -22.02
N ASP A 85 -2.62 -13.31 -21.15
CA ASP A 85 -1.59 -12.25 -21.14
C ASP A 85 -0.29 -12.84 -20.57
N LYS A 86 0.45 -13.55 -21.43
CA LYS A 86 1.69 -14.26 -21.07
C LYS A 86 2.75 -13.31 -20.53
N GLU A 87 2.94 -12.15 -21.14
CA GLU A 87 3.93 -11.15 -20.71
C GLU A 87 3.67 -10.67 -19.29
N SER A 88 2.42 -10.32 -18.98
CA SER A 88 2.02 -9.99 -17.61
C SER A 88 2.21 -11.14 -16.62
N ALA A 89 2.07 -12.39 -17.05
CA ALA A 89 2.30 -13.55 -16.20
C ALA A 89 3.80 -13.72 -15.88
N GLU A 90 4.67 -13.57 -16.88
CA GLU A 90 6.13 -13.62 -16.74
C GLU A 90 6.66 -12.50 -15.82
N GLU A 91 6.17 -11.27 -15.98
CA GLU A 91 6.49 -10.16 -15.08
C GLU A 91 6.08 -10.47 -13.64
N CYS A 92 4.86 -10.97 -13.44
CA CYS A 92 4.32 -11.28 -12.11
C CYS A 92 5.16 -12.34 -11.40
N ILE A 93 5.49 -13.47 -12.04
CA ILE A 93 6.26 -14.53 -11.35
C ILE A 93 7.66 -14.06 -11.00
N LYS A 94 8.31 -13.31 -11.90
CA LYS A 94 9.64 -12.75 -11.64
C LYS A 94 9.62 -11.83 -10.41
N GLU A 95 8.70 -10.85 -10.38
CA GLU A 95 8.60 -9.91 -9.27
C GLU A 95 8.09 -10.57 -7.97
N ASN A 96 7.20 -11.58 -8.04
CA ASN A 96 6.80 -12.39 -6.90
C ASN A 96 8.01 -13.01 -6.20
N MET A 97 8.88 -13.68 -6.96
CA MET A 97 10.07 -14.33 -6.42
C MET A 97 11.10 -13.32 -5.85
N ILE A 98 11.19 -12.12 -6.45
CA ILE A 98 12.03 -11.04 -5.92
C ILE A 98 11.46 -10.55 -4.59
N LEU A 99 10.15 -10.26 -4.50
CA LEU A 99 9.52 -9.73 -3.28
C LEU A 99 9.61 -10.70 -2.11
N ARG A 100 9.47 -12.01 -2.32
CA ARG A 100 9.71 -13.05 -1.30
C ARG A 100 11.10 -12.92 -0.67
N LYS A 101 12.09 -12.50 -1.47
CA LYS A 101 13.48 -12.34 -1.01
C LYS A 101 13.71 -11.00 -0.31
N ILE A 102 13.24 -9.89 -0.91
CA ILE A 102 13.59 -8.53 -0.45
C ILE A 102 12.58 -7.92 0.51
N ALA A 103 11.36 -8.46 0.62
CA ALA A 103 10.25 -7.91 1.39
C ALA A 103 9.63 -8.93 2.37
N ARG A 104 10.44 -9.76 3.02
CA ARG A 104 10.01 -10.93 3.82
C ARG A 104 8.96 -10.62 4.88
N HIS A 105 9.13 -9.55 5.66
CA HIS A 105 8.17 -9.15 6.69
C HIS A 105 6.86 -8.59 6.14
N CYS A 106 6.80 -8.32 4.83
CA CYS A 106 5.60 -7.87 4.14
C CYS A 106 4.83 -9.01 3.46
N VAL A 107 5.47 -10.17 3.28
CA VAL A 107 4.97 -11.31 2.50
C VAL A 107 4.68 -12.50 3.40
N GLU A 108 3.54 -13.15 3.18
CA GLU A 108 3.22 -14.46 3.73
C GLU A 108 3.20 -15.48 2.60
N GLU A 109 4.04 -16.51 2.71
CA GLU A 109 4.19 -17.57 1.71
C GLU A 109 3.09 -18.62 1.87
N THR A 110 1.87 -18.25 1.49
CA THR A 110 0.67 -19.08 1.65
C THR A 110 0.51 -20.16 0.60
N GLU A 111 1.21 -20.03 -0.52
CA GLU A 111 0.90 -20.73 -1.78
C GLU A 111 -0.52 -20.39 -2.30
N GLY A 112 -0.94 -20.98 -3.41
CA GLY A 112 -2.26 -20.80 -3.99
C GLY A 112 -2.81 -22.08 -4.61
N LEU A 113 -4.13 -22.23 -4.50
CA LEU A 113 -4.92 -23.27 -5.16
C LEU A 113 -5.83 -22.64 -6.21
N PHE A 114 -5.80 -23.18 -7.43
CA PHE A 114 -6.81 -22.95 -8.44
C PHE A 114 -7.72 -24.17 -8.47
N ILE A 115 -8.94 -24.04 -7.91
CA ILE A 115 -9.92 -25.14 -7.81
C ILE A 115 -10.90 -25.14 -8.98
N THR A 116 -11.23 -26.31 -9.50
CA THR A 116 -12.28 -26.55 -10.49
C THR A 116 -13.48 -27.15 -9.79
N LEU A 117 -14.66 -26.53 -9.93
CA LEU A 117 -15.92 -27.03 -9.39
C LEU A 117 -16.72 -27.77 -10.48
N PRO A 118 -17.78 -28.57 -10.12
CA PRO A 118 -18.56 -29.33 -11.08
C PRO A 118 -19.19 -28.49 -12.21
N GLU A 119 -19.48 -27.22 -11.96
CA GLU A 119 -20.01 -26.30 -12.98
C GLU A 119 -18.95 -25.69 -13.89
N ASP A 120 -17.65 -25.85 -13.57
CA ASP A 120 -16.55 -25.36 -14.38
C ASP A 120 -16.10 -26.39 -15.44
N ASP A 121 -15.42 -25.91 -16.47
CA ASP A 121 -14.83 -26.77 -17.49
C ASP A 121 -13.48 -27.35 -17.02
N LEU A 122 -13.48 -28.64 -16.66
CA LEU A 122 -12.24 -29.32 -16.24
C LEU A 122 -11.18 -29.36 -17.36
N ALA A 123 -11.57 -29.31 -18.64
CA ALA A 123 -10.61 -29.25 -19.75
C ALA A 123 -9.78 -27.95 -19.76
N TYR A 124 -10.33 -26.87 -19.16
CA TYR A 124 -9.58 -25.62 -18.99
C TYR A 124 -8.32 -25.80 -18.16
N GLN A 125 -8.30 -26.73 -17.20
CA GLN A 125 -7.16 -26.97 -16.30
C GLN A 125 -5.89 -27.38 -17.08
N GLY A 126 -6.00 -28.20 -18.10
CA GLY A 126 -4.86 -28.61 -18.92
C GLY A 126 -4.20 -27.41 -19.62
N LYS A 127 -5.02 -26.59 -20.30
CA LYS A 127 -4.56 -25.36 -20.96
C LYS A 127 -3.97 -24.36 -19.95
N PHE A 128 -4.58 -24.24 -18.77
CA PHE A 128 -4.12 -23.35 -17.70
C PHE A 128 -2.70 -23.75 -17.23
N VAL A 129 -2.48 -25.04 -16.93
CA VAL A 129 -1.18 -25.55 -16.49
C VAL A 129 -0.12 -25.36 -17.56
N GLU A 130 -0.42 -25.73 -18.83
CA GLU A 130 0.51 -25.52 -19.96
C GLU A 130 0.90 -24.05 -20.09
N SER A 131 -0.06 -23.13 -20.03
CA SER A 131 0.20 -21.68 -20.11
C SER A 131 1.02 -21.18 -18.92
N CYS A 132 0.77 -21.66 -17.71
CA CYS A 132 1.57 -21.32 -16.52
C CYS A 132 3.02 -21.76 -16.68
N LEU A 133 3.25 -23.01 -17.08
CA LEU A 133 4.61 -23.53 -17.28
C LEU A 133 5.35 -22.77 -18.40
N ALA A 134 4.64 -22.43 -19.49
CA ALA A 134 5.20 -21.62 -20.58
C ALA A 134 5.56 -20.17 -20.16
N ALA A 135 4.96 -19.66 -19.09
CA ALA A 135 5.28 -18.37 -18.47
C ALA A 135 6.29 -18.48 -17.30
N GLY A 136 6.86 -19.67 -17.06
CA GLY A 136 7.82 -19.89 -15.97
C GLY A 136 7.20 -20.04 -14.58
N ILE A 137 5.88 -20.26 -14.48
CA ILE A 137 5.16 -20.45 -13.24
C ILE A 137 5.12 -21.94 -12.91
N ASN A 138 5.60 -22.34 -11.72
CA ASN A 138 5.52 -23.70 -11.24
C ASN A 138 4.07 -24.07 -10.87
N ALA A 139 3.32 -24.56 -11.84
CA ALA A 139 1.93 -25.02 -11.69
C ALA A 139 1.87 -26.54 -11.63
N GLN A 140 1.29 -27.10 -10.57
CA GLN A 140 1.22 -28.52 -10.31
C GLN A 140 -0.24 -28.96 -10.18
N VAL A 141 -0.68 -29.90 -11.01
CA VAL A 141 -1.97 -30.57 -10.79
C VAL A 141 -1.84 -31.46 -9.56
N ILE A 142 -2.76 -31.31 -8.62
CA ILE A 142 -2.84 -32.13 -7.41
C ILE A 142 -4.21 -32.81 -7.30
N ASP A 143 -4.25 -33.93 -6.59
CA ASP A 143 -5.50 -34.65 -6.35
C ASP A 143 -6.46 -33.80 -5.50
N PRO A 144 -7.78 -33.80 -5.76
CA PRO A 144 -8.77 -33.09 -4.96
C PRO A 144 -8.68 -33.35 -3.46
N LYS A 145 -8.41 -34.59 -3.03
CA LYS A 145 -8.23 -34.91 -1.61
C LYS A 145 -6.96 -34.32 -1.01
N GLU A 146 -5.91 -34.19 -1.81
CA GLU A 146 -4.67 -33.52 -1.39
C GLU A 146 -4.91 -32.02 -1.27
N ALA A 147 -5.63 -31.41 -2.20
CA ALA A 147 -6.02 -30.01 -2.11
C ALA A 147 -6.85 -29.72 -0.85
N LEU A 148 -7.80 -30.55 -0.49
CA LEU A 148 -8.59 -30.44 0.76
C LEU A 148 -7.78 -30.70 2.03
N LYS A 149 -6.71 -31.49 1.97
CA LYS A 149 -5.78 -31.60 3.10
C LYS A 149 -4.91 -30.35 3.27
N MET A 150 -4.51 -29.75 2.15
CA MET A 150 -3.73 -28.52 2.12
C MET A 150 -4.56 -27.32 2.61
N GLU A 151 -5.83 -27.26 2.17
CA GLU A 151 -6.78 -26.20 2.54
C GLU A 151 -8.17 -26.79 2.84
N PRO A 152 -8.44 -27.15 4.10
CA PRO A 152 -9.70 -27.77 4.51
C PRO A 152 -10.93 -26.88 4.35
N SER A 153 -10.76 -25.56 4.25
CA SER A 153 -11.86 -24.62 4.04
C SER A 153 -12.33 -24.54 2.59
N ALA A 154 -11.53 -25.06 1.64
CA ALA A 154 -11.91 -25.07 0.23
C ALA A 154 -13.19 -25.89 0.02
N ASN A 155 -13.93 -25.55 -1.03
CA ASN A 155 -15.18 -26.25 -1.36
C ASN A 155 -14.97 -27.76 -1.52
N PRO A 156 -15.63 -28.61 -0.71
CA PRO A 156 -15.44 -30.06 -0.74
C PRO A 156 -15.87 -30.71 -2.06
N ASP A 157 -16.71 -30.05 -2.87
CA ASP A 157 -17.21 -30.58 -4.16
C ASP A 157 -16.20 -30.32 -5.30
N LEU A 158 -15.02 -29.82 -5.03
CA LEU A 158 -14.01 -29.58 -6.07
C LEU A 158 -13.63 -30.88 -6.80
N ILE A 159 -13.57 -30.81 -8.13
CA ILE A 159 -13.28 -31.96 -9.04
C ILE A 159 -11.85 -31.89 -9.61
N GLY A 160 -11.14 -30.80 -9.40
CA GLY A 160 -9.76 -30.61 -9.84
C GLY A 160 -9.08 -29.47 -9.07
N ALA A 161 -7.76 -29.54 -8.98
CA ALA A 161 -6.98 -28.50 -8.33
C ALA A 161 -5.59 -28.34 -8.98
N VAL A 162 -5.11 -27.10 -9.04
CA VAL A 162 -3.75 -26.76 -9.46
C VAL A 162 -3.10 -25.88 -8.37
N LYS A 163 -1.96 -26.34 -7.87
CA LYS A 163 -1.13 -25.60 -6.92
C LYS A 163 -0.19 -24.68 -7.68
N VAL A 164 -0.07 -23.42 -7.21
CA VAL A 164 0.81 -22.38 -7.77
C VAL A 164 1.53 -21.59 -6.66
N PRO A 165 2.66 -20.89 -6.94
CA PRO A 165 3.38 -20.11 -5.95
C PRO A 165 2.76 -18.72 -5.73
N ASP A 166 1.45 -18.63 -5.47
CA ASP A 166 0.82 -17.40 -4.97
C ASP A 166 1.25 -17.15 -3.51
N GLY A 167 0.96 -15.98 -2.98
CA GLY A 167 1.18 -15.60 -1.59
C GLY A 167 0.28 -14.47 -1.18
N ALA A 168 0.32 -14.07 0.09
CA ALA A 168 -0.29 -12.83 0.55
C ALA A 168 0.79 -11.76 0.80
N VAL A 169 0.44 -10.50 0.62
CA VAL A 169 1.32 -9.36 0.86
C VAL A 169 0.54 -8.25 1.54
N ASP A 170 1.10 -7.69 2.61
CA ASP A 170 0.54 -6.48 3.22
C ASP A 170 1.00 -5.24 2.44
N PRO A 171 0.10 -4.56 1.70
CA PRO A 171 0.47 -3.43 0.85
C PRO A 171 0.89 -2.20 1.64
N PHE A 172 0.42 -2.05 2.89
CA PHE A 172 0.78 -0.93 3.75
C PHE A 172 2.19 -1.09 4.29
N ARG A 173 2.55 -2.29 4.78
CA ARG A 173 3.92 -2.62 5.20
C ARG A 173 4.89 -2.44 4.05
N LEU A 174 4.53 -2.97 2.87
CA LEU A 174 5.37 -2.89 1.68
C LEU A 174 5.63 -1.43 1.26
N THR A 175 4.59 -0.59 1.25
CA THR A 175 4.73 0.83 0.88
C THR A 175 5.54 1.59 1.93
N SER A 176 5.24 1.38 3.22
CA SER A 176 5.97 2.00 4.33
C SER A 176 7.46 1.64 4.29
N ALA A 177 7.80 0.37 4.05
CA ALA A 177 9.19 -0.07 3.96
C ALA A 177 9.95 0.60 2.80
N ASN A 178 9.30 0.81 1.64
CA ASN A 178 9.90 1.55 0.52
C ASN A 178 10.12 3.03 0.86
N VAL A 179 9.13 3.68 1.51
CA VAL A 179 9.24 5.08 1.96
C VAL A 179 10.36 5.26 2.98
N ILE A 180 10.46 4.33 3.93
CA ILE A 180 11.53 4.35 4.95
C ILE A 180 12.90 4.21 4.28
N ASP A 181 13.05 3.27 3.35
CA ASP A 181 14.31 3.07 2.64
C ASP A 181 14.69 4.31 1.80
N ALA A 182 13.71 4.91 1.12
CA ALA A 182 13.93 6.18 0.41
C ALA A 182 14.44 7.28 1.36
N LYS A 183 13.83 7.43 2.56
CA LYS A 183 14.27 8.40 3.59
C LYS A 183 15.67 8.09 4.11
N LEU A 184 16.00 6.82 4.35
CA LEU A 184 17.35 6.41 4.78
C LEU A 184 18.42 6.76 3.74
N HIS A 185 18.03 6.84 2.45
CA HIS A 185 18.90 7.29 1.36
C HIS A 185 18.74 8.77 1.00
N GLY A 186 18.13 9.59 1.90
CA GLY A 186 18.07 11.06 1.80
C GLY A 186 16.87 11.63 1.04
N ALA A 187 15.85 10.84 0.71
CA ALA A 187 14.61 11.38 0.13
C ALA A 187 13.81 12.19 1.15
N LYS A 188 13.29 13.34 0.73
CA LYS A 188 12.26 14.09 1.46
C LYS A 188 10.89 13.57 1.06
N VAL A 189 10.01 13.35 2.04
CA VAL A 189 8.64 12.86 1.82
C VAL A 189 7.67 13.84 2.46
N LEU A 190 6.68 14.27 1.69
CA LEU A 190 5.60 15.14 2.13
C LEU A 190 4.28 14.42 1.97
N VAL A 191 3.63 14.09 3.07
CA VAL A 191 2.24 13.62 3.13
C VAL A 191 1.30 14.78 3.42
N TYR A 192 0.01 14.59 3.18
CA TYR A 192 -1.00 15.65 3.31
C TYR A 192 -0.66 16.91 2.50
N SER A 193 0.00 16.71 1.37
CA SER A 193 0.56 17.74 0.50
C SER A 193 0.11 17.50 -0.94
N GLU A 194 -0.75 18.37 -1.44
CA GLU A 194 -1.36 18.26 -2.77
C GLU A 194 -0.61 19.13 -3.80
N VAL A 195 -0.24 18.53 -4.92
CA VAL A 195 0.26 19.27 -6.07
C VAL A 195 -0.91 19.98 -6.75
N THR A 196 -0.97 21.30 -6.62
CA THR A 196 -2.05 22.13 -7.14
C THR A 196 -1.73 22.70 -8.52
N SER A 197 -0.45 22.87 -8.86
CA SER A 197 -0.02 23.31 -10.18
C SER A 197 1.40 22.84 -10.51
N LEU A 198 1.74 22.85 -11.80
CA LEU A 198 3.09 22.62 -12.29
C LEU A 198 3.75 23.97 -12.66
N ILE A 199 4.97 24.19 -12.21
CA ILE A 199 5.78 25.36 -12.55
C ILE A 199 6.41 25.07 -13.92
N LYS A 200 6.11 25.91 -14.92
CA LYS A 200 6.55 25.74 -16.32
C LYS A 200 7.37 26.93 -16.81
N GLU A 201 8.36 26.64 -17.63
CA GLU A 201 9.09 27.62 -18.44
C GLU A 201 8.97 27.20 -19.92
N GLY A 202 8.08 27.84 -20.67
CA GLY A 202 7.70 27.40 -22.02
C GLY A 202 7.13 25.98 -21.99
N ASP A 203 7.71 25.07 -22.76
CA ASP A 203 7.30 23.66 -22.83
C ASP A 203 8.01 22.75 -21.78
N THR A 204 8.71 23.35 -20.81
CA THR A 204 9.47 22.61 -19.81
C THR A 204 8.84 22.72 -18.42
N VAL A 205 8.53 21.60 -17.79
CA VAL A 205 8.18 21.52 -16.36
C VAL A 205 9.45 21.65 -15.55
N LYS A 206 9.46 22.57 -14.58
CA LYS A 206 10.60 22.93 -13.71
C LYS A 206 10.35 22.67 -12.25
N GLY A 207 9.12 22.30 -11.87
CA GLY A 207 8.75 22.07 -10.49
C GLY A 207 7.26 22.03 -10.27
N VAL A 208 6.86 22.10 -9.03
CA VAL A 208 5.49 21.99 -8.57
C VAL A 208 5.17 23.06 -7.52
N GLU A 209 3.90 23.47 -7.47
CA GLU A 209 3.33 24.20 -6.35
C GLU A 209 2.49 23.22 -5.52
N VAL A 210 2.67 23.26 -4.20
CA VAL A 210 2.12 22.26 -3.27
C VAL A 210 1.36 22.95 -2.16
N PHE A 211 0.13 22.54 -1.92
CA PHE A 211 -0.69 22.93 -0.76
C PHE A 211 -0.62 21.87 0.32
N ASN A 212 -0.10 22.20 1.50
CA ASN A 212 -0.13 21.31 2.66
C ASN A 212 -1.42 21.50 3.45
N SER A 213 -2.25 20.46 3.54
CA SER A 213 -3.57 20.53 4.19
C SER A 213 -3.51 20.60 5.73
N ILE A 214 -2.37 20.24 6.34
CA ILE A 214 -2.17 20.33 7.80
C ILE A 214 -1.74 21.74 8.18
N THR A 215 -0.69 22.27 7.52
CA THR A 215 -0.15 23.60 7.83
C THR A 215 -0.88 24.74 7.14
N ARG A 216 -1.74 24.43 6.15
CA ARG A 216 -2.44 25.40 5.28
C ARG A 216 -1.50 26.30 4.47
N GLN A 217 -0.28 25.88 4.27
CA GLN A 217 0.73 26.65 3.53
C GLN A 217 0.85 26.16 2.10
N VAL A 218 1.23 27.08 1.21
CA VAL A 218 1.57 26.80 -0.19
C VAL A 218 3.08 26.98 -0.34
N GLU A 219 3.74 25.95 -0.88
CA GLU A 219 5.18 25.93 -1.09
C GLU A 219 5.51 25.57 -2.53
N LYS A 220 6.68 26.01 -3.00
CA LYS A 220 7.20 25.72 -4.34
C LYS A 220 8.45 24.88 -4.25
N TYR A 221 8.48 23.80 -5.05
CA TYR A 221 9.63 22.92 -5.15
C TYR A 221 10.06 22.79 -6.61
N TYR A 222 11.35 22.71 -6.83
CA TYR A 222 11.94 22.73 -8.16
C TYR A 222 12.75 21.47 -8.42
N ALA A 223 12.61 20.93 -9.64
CA ALA A 223 13.42 19.83 -10.14
C ALA A 223 13.43 19.83 -11.67
N PRO A 224 14.51 19.35 -12.31
CA PRO A 224 14.56 19.17 -13.75
C PRO A 224 13.58 18.08 -14.26
N ILE A 225 13.20 17.12 -13.39
CA ILE A 225 12.26 16.04 -13.74
C ILE A 225 11.17 15.94 -12.69
N THR A 226 9.91 15.88 -13.15
CA THR A 226 8.74 15.53 -12.34
C THR A 226 8.17 14.22 -12.85
N VAL A 227 8.03 13.22 -11.96
CA VAL A 227 7.42 11.91 -12.25
C VAL A 227 6.02 11.88 -11.68
N ASN A 228 5.02 11.74 -12.54
CA ASN A 228 3.64 11.52 -12.19
C ASN A 228 3.41 10.02 -11.94
N ALA A 229 3.30 9.62 -10.67
CA ALA A 229 3.00 8.26 -10.20
C ALA A 229 1.68 8.23 -9.40
N SER A 230 0.75 9.15 -9.68
CA SER A 230 -0.49 9.37 -8.92
C SER A 230 -1.64 8.39 -9.26
N GLY A 231 -1.33 7.26 -9.92
CA GLY A 231 -2.30 6.20 -10.19
C GLY A 231 -3.45 6.68 -11.05
N ILE A 232 -4.70 6.46 -10.60
CA ILE A 232 -5.90 6.87 -11.37
C ILE A 232 -5.97 8.40 -11.55
N TRP A 233 -5.45 9.17 -10.60
CA TRP A 233 -5.39 10.64 -10.69
C TRP A 233 -4.26 11.14 -11.61
N GLY A 234 -3.52 10.22 -12.24
CA GLY A 234 -2.47 10.54 -13.21
C GLY A 234 -2.95 11.39 -14.39
N GLN A 235 -4.21 11.23 -14.77
CA GLN A 235 -4.85 12.10 -15.78
C GLN A 235 -4.90 13.56 -15.31
N HIS A 236 -5.33 13.82 -14.07
CA HIS A 236 -5.42 15.17 -13.52
C HIS A 236 -4.06 15.87 -13.45
N ILE A 237 -3.02 15.17 -12.98
CA ILE A 237 -1.66 15.72 -12.95
C ILE A 237 -1.12 15.95 -14.37
N ALA A 238 -1.46 15.10 -15.34
CA ALA A 238 -1.09 15.28 -16.74
C ALA A 238 -1.76 16.51 -17.36
N GLU A 239 -3.02 16.77 -17.02
CA GLU A 239 -3.76 17.96 -17.44
C GLU A 239 -3.09 19.26 -16.96
N LEU A 240 -2.51 19.27 -15.74
CA LEU A 240 -1.71 20.41 -15.25
C LEU A 240 -0.45 20.66 -16.11
N ALA A 241 0.10 19.62 -16.72
CA ALA A 241 1.21 19.75 -17.69
C ALA A 241 0.74 20.20 -19.08
N GLY A 242 -0.57 20.18 -19.36
CA GLY A 242 -1.17 20.44 -20.67
C GLY A 242 -1.11 19.22 -21.60
N VAL A 243 -0.99 18.01 -21.04
CA VAL A 243 -0.97 16.74 -21.80
C VAL A 243 -2.13 15.84 -21.39
N LYS A 244 -2.52 14.91 -22.26
CA LYS A 244 -3.65 14.02 -22.00
C LYS A 244 -3.22 12.57 -21.80
N ILE A 245 -3.74 11.94 -20.75
CA ILE A 245 -3.70 10.51 -20.53
C ILE A 245 -5.15 10.03 -20.37
N ASN A 246 -5.56 9.05 -21.19
CA ASN A 246 -6.91 8.49 -21.08
C ASN A 246 -6.92 7.42 -20.00
N MET A 247 -7.24 7.78 -18.76
CA MET A 247 -7.41 6.82 -17.67
C MET A 247 -8.79 6.18 -17.72
N PHE A 248 -8.86 4.90 -17.37
CA PHE A 248 -10.10 4.13 -17.29
C PHE A 248 -10.36 3.73 -15.84
N PRO A 249 -11.27 4.39 -15.12
CA PRO A 249 -11.58 4.08 -13.74
C PRO A 249 -12.36 2.75 -13.62
N ALA A 250 -11.65 1.64 -13.37
CA ALA A 250 -12.25 0.33 -13.13
C ALA A 250 -12.33 0.05 -11.62
N LYS A 251 -13.50 0.27 -11.04
CA LYS A 251 -13.79 -0.03 -9.63
C LYS A 251 -13.81 -1.53 -9.39
N GLY A 252 -13.31 -1.97 -8.23
CA GLY A 252 -13.42 -3.34 -7.73
C GLY A 252 -13.77 -3.32 -6.25
N ALA A 253 -14.89 -3.96 -5.89
CA ALA A 253 -15.35 -4.12 -4.51
C ALA A 253 -14.75 -5.39 -3.87
N LEU A 254 -14.57 -5.35 -2.55
CA LEU A 254 -14.03 -6.43 -1.73
C LEU A 254 -14.79 -6.51 -0.41
N LEU A 255 -14.85 -7.72 0.18
CA LEU A 255 -15.36 -7.96 1.52
C LEU A 255 -14.26 -8.50 2.43
N ILE A 256 -14.28 -8.07 3.69
CA ILE A 256 -13.43 -8.57 4.77
C ILE A 256 -14.30 -9.39 5.72
N PHE A 257 -13.87 -10.62 6.02
CA PHE A 257 -14.57 -11.52 6.93
C PHE A 257 -13.95 -11.55 8.32
N GLY A 258 -14.77 -11.91 9.32
CA GLY A 258 -14.52 -11.76 10.76
C GLY A 258 -13.39 -12.60 11.34
N HIS A 259 -12.84 -13.54 10.59
CA HIS A 259 -11.68 -14.33 10.96
C HIS A 259 -10.99 -14.91 9.73
N ARG A 260 -9.81 -15.45 9.93
CA ARG A 260 -9.03 -16.11 8.89
C ARG A 260 -9.63 -17.49 8.58
N VAL A 261 -10.44 -17.57 7.53
CA VAL A 261 -11.12 -18.80 7.09
C VAL A 261 -10.16 -19.76 6.39
N ASN A 262 -9.25 -19.20 5.57
CA ASN A 262 -8.31 -19.96 4.74
C ASN A 262 -6.86 -19.62 5.07
N ASN A 263 -5.94 -20.58 4.86
CA ASN A 263 -4.49 -20.39 5.01
C ASN A 263 -3.76 -20.34 3.67
N VAL A 264 -4.37 -20.87 2.62
CA VAL A 264 -3.87 -20.87 1.24
C VAL A 264 -4.74 -19.94 0.42
N VAL A 265 -4.18 -19.22 -0.53
CA VAL A 265 -4.99 -18.44 -1.48
C VAL A 265 -5.83 -19.38 -2.32
N ILE A 266 -7.15 -19.16 -2.39
CA ILE A 266 -8.06 -19.98 -3.21
C ILE A 266 -8.53 -19.17 -4.40
N ASN A 267 -8.34 -19.72 -5.61
CA ASN A 267 -8.81 -19.16 -6.89
C ASN A 267 -9.70 -20.15 -7.63
N ARG A 268 -10.56 -19.67 -8.55
CA ARG A 268 -11.28 -20.52 -9.52
C ARG A 268 -10.40 -20.81 -10.73
N CYS A 269 -10.29 -22.08 -11.11
CA CYS A 269 -9.61 -22.54 -12.33
C CYS A 269 -10.55 -22.42 -13.55
N ARG A 270 -10.81 -21.19 -13.95
CA ARG A 270 -11.67 -20.83 -15.09
C ARG A 270 -11.22 -19.51 -15.72
N LYS A 271 -11.86 -19.13 -16.83
CA LYS A 271 -11.69 -17.77 -17.37
C LYS A 271 -12.02 -16.74 -16.28
N PRO A 272 -11.16 -15.72 -16.05
CA PRO A 272 -11.33 -14.74 -14.97
C PRO A 272 -12.72 -14.09 -14.91
N ALA A 273 -13.38 -14.15 -13.75
CA ALA A 273 -14.69 -13.58 -13.47
C ALA A 273 -14.71 -12.76 -12.15
N ASN A 274 -15.91 -12.34 -11.68
CA ASN A 274 -16.07 -11.66 -10.39
C ASN A 274 -15.82 -12.61 -9.21
N ALA A 275 -15.28 -12.09 -8.11
CA ALA A 275 -15.12 -12.77 -6.83
C ALA A 275 -14.39 -14.14 -6.90
N ASP A 276 -13.43 -14.27 -7.79
CA ASP A 276 -12.73 -15.54 -8.02
C ASP A 276 -11.56 -15.79 -7.06
N ILE A 277 -11.28 -14.88 -6.12
CA ILE A 277 -10.06 -14.92 -5.32
C ILE A 277 -10.39 -14.70 -3.85
N LEU A 278 -10.06 -15.67 -3.00
CA LEU A 278 -10.11 -15.59 -1.54
C LEU A 278 -8.68 -15.58 -1.00
N VAL A 279 -8.29 -14.48 -0.34
CA VAL A 279 -6.92 -14.26 0.14
C VAL A 279 -6.91 -14.24 1.67
N PRO A 280 -6.04 -15.03 2.33
CA PRO A 280 -5.83 -14.89 3.76
C PRO A 280 -5.03 -13.61 4.07
N GLY A 281 -5.28 -12.99 5.22
CA GLY A 281 -4.52 -11.84 5.70
C GLY A 281 -4.46 -11.82 7.21
N ASP A 282 -3.28 -11.85 7.81
CA ASP A 282 -3.06 -11.89 9.25
C ASP A 282 -4.18 -12.60 10.05
N THR A 283 -5.17 -11.88 10.58
CA THR A 283 -6.28 -12.38 11.43
C THR A 283 -7.63 -12.53 10.69
N ILE A 284 -7.70 -12.15 9.43
CA ILE A 284 -8.92 -12.06 8.61
C ILE A 284 -8.76 -12.79 7.27
N CYS A 285 -9.79 -12.81 6.44
CA CYS A 285 -9.67 -13.12 5.01
C CYS A 285 -10.49 -12.14 4.16
N LEU A 286 -10.15 -12.07 2.88
CA LEU A 286 -10.73 -11.13 1.92
C LEU A 286 -11.18 -11.85 0.66
N ILE A 287 -12.42 -11.56 0.21
CA ILE A 287 -12.91 -11.99 -1.11
C ILE A 287 -12.94 -10.79 -2.07
N GLY A 288 -12.54 -10.99 -3.30
CA GLY A 288 -12.58 -9.95 -4.34
C GLY A 288 -12.24 -10.49 -5.74
N THR A 289 -12.45 -9.68 -6.71
CA THR A 289 -13.07 -8.36 -6.78
C THR A 289 -14.19 -8.34 -7.82
N THR A 290 -15.12 -7.39 -7.69
CA THR A 290 -15.99 -7.01 -8.80
C THR A 290 -15.19 -6.22 -9.86
N SER A 291 -15.81 -5.87 -10.97
CA SER A 291 -15.24 -4.94 -11.95
C SER A 291 -16.36 -4.17 -12.65
N SER A 292 -16.40 -2.87 -12.44
CA SER A 292 -17.32 -1.93 -13.08
C SER A 292 -16.62 -0.61 -13.40
N ARG A 293 -17.01 0.04 -14.51
CA ARG A 293 -16.58 1.40 -14.79
C ARG A 293 -17.36 2.36 -13.90
N ILE A 294 -16.67 3.37 -13.36
CA ILE A 294 -17.28 4.48 -12.62
C ILE A 294 -16.89 5.82 -13.26
N PRO A 295 -17.65 6.90 -13.04
CA PRO A 295 -17.23 8.26 -13.34
C PRO A 295 -15.92 8.61 -12.62
N PHE A 296 -15.11 9.47 -13.22
CA PHE A 296 -13.82 9.85 -12.62
C PHE A 296 -14.00 10.59 -11.28
N GLU A 297 -15.05 11.36 -11.17
CA GLU A 297 -15.44 12.16 -9.98
C GLU A 297 -15.76 11.29 -8.77
N GLU A 298 -16.13 10.02 -8.98
CA GLU A 298 -16.41 9.07 -7.90
C GLU A 298 -15.14 8.37 -7.36
N CYS A 299 -13.97 8.58 -7.98
CA CYS A 299 -12.73 7.91 -7.57
C CYS A 299 -12.26 8.29 -6.16
N ASP A 300 -12.60 9.48 -5.68
CA ASP A 300 -12.22 9.95 -4.35
C ASP A 300 -13.14 9.42 -3.25
N ASP A 301 -14.43 9.25 -3.54
CA ASP A 301 -15.43 8.83 -2.55
C ASP A 301 -16.27 7.63 -3.03
N MET A 302 -15.63 6.49 -3.18
CA MET A 302 -16.25 5.25 -3.64
C MET A 302 -17.05 4.56 -2.55
N TYR A 303 -18.22 4.04 -2.93
CA TYR A 303 -19.05 3.17 -2.09
C TYR A 303 -19.19 1.79 -2.74
N VAL A 304 -19.34 0.75 -1.92
CA VAL A 304 -19.74 -0.58 -2.36
C VAL A 304 -21.26 -0.65 -2.35
N THR A 305 -21.85 -1.19 -3.41
CA THR A 305 -23.31 -1.34 -3.50
C THR A 305 -23.76 -2.69 -2.91
N PRO A 306 -25.02 -2.83 -2.46
CA PRO A 306 -25.57 -4.13 -2.05
C PRO A 306 -25.44 -5.21 -3.11
N ASP A 307 -25.69 -4.90 -4.37
CA ASP A 307 -25.54 -5.86 -5.49
C ASP A 307 -24.10 -6.37 -5.62
N GLU A 308 -23.10 -5.51 -5.40
CA GLU A 308 -21.70 -5.93 -5.40
C GLU A 308 -21.41 -6.87 -4.22
N VAL A 309 -22.02 -6.63 -3.05
CA VAL A 309 -21.90 -7.50 -1.86
C VAL A 309 -22.50 -8.88 -2.17
N ASP A 310 -23.71 -8.92 -2.74
CA ASP A 310 -24.39 -10.17 -3.09
C ASP A 310 -23.58 -11.02 -4.08
N VAL A 311 -22.99 -10.38 -5.10
CA VAL A 311 -22.10 -11.06 -6.06
C VAL A 311 -20.88 -11.66 -5.35
N LEU A 312 -20.24 -10.89 -4.45
CA LEU A 312 -19.05 -11.33 -3.73
C LEU A 312 -19.35 -12.48 -2.78
N LEU A 313 -20.49 -12.46 -2.09
CA LEU A 313 -20.92 -13.54 -1.21
C LEU A 313 -21.24 -14.82 -2.00
N LYS A 314 -22.07 -14.71 -3.02
CA LYS A 314 -22.50 -15.84 -3.83
C LYS A 314 -21.33 -16.60 -4.49
N GLU A 315 -20.36 -15.88 -5.02
CA GLU A 315 -19.18 -16.52 -5.63
C GLU A 315 -18.15 -16.93 -4.57
N GLY A 316 -18.05 -16.19 -3.45
CA GLY A 316 -17.17 -16.53 -2.33
C GLY A 316 -17.54 -17.85 -1.66
N GLU A 317 -18.84 -18.11 -1.45
CA GLU A 317 -19.36 -19.38 -0.92
C GLU A 317 -18.97 -20.58 -1.78
N LYS A 318 -18.82 -20.39 -3.10
CA LYS A 318 -18.33 -21.43 -3.99
C LYS A 318 -16.85 -21.75 -3.79
N LEU A 319 -16.04 -20.79 -3.36
CA LEU A 319 -14.64 -21.04 -3.02
C LEU A 319 -14.49 -21.72 -1.66
N ALA A 320 -15.21 -21.19 -0.65
CA ALA A 320 -15.21 -21.69 0.72
C ALA A 320 -16.63 -21.58 1.31
N PRO A 321 -17.39 -22.69 1.42
CA PRO A 321 -18.78 -22.66 1.87
C PRO A 321 -19.01 -22.07 3.26
N SER A 322 -17.99 -22.10 4.13
CA SER A 322 -18.04 -21.50 5.46
C SER A 322 -18.24 -19.98 5.45
N LEU A 323 -17.96 -19.31 4.32
CA LEU A 323 -18.21 -17.87 4.18
C LEU A 323 -19.69 -17.51 4.29
N ALA A 324 -20.62 -18.41 3.96
CA ALA A 324 -22.08 -18.23 4.13
C ALA A 324 -22.48 -17.93 5.58
N SER A 325 -21.74 -18.44 6.56
CA SER A 325 -21.99 -18.26 8.00
C SER A 325 -20.96 -17.37 8.71
N THR A 326 -19.96 -16.89 7.98
CA THR A 326 -18.92 -16.05 8.54
C THR A 326 -19.33 -14.58 8.52
N ARG A 327 -19.25 -13.90 9.68
CA ARG A 327 -19.56 -12.48 9.78
C ARG A 327 -18.70 -11.64 8.84
N ILE A 328 -19.32 -10.72 8.10
CA ILE A 328 -18.63 -9.73 7.29
C ILE A 328 -18.31 -8.53 8.18
N LEU A 329 -17.06 -8.08 8.18
CA LEU A 329 -16.62 -6.95 8.99
C LEU A 329 -16.79 -5.61 8.29
N ARG A 330 -16.45 -5.57 7.01
CA ARG A 330 -16.59 -4.37 6.17
C ARG A 330 -16.48 -4.70 4.69
N ALA A 331 -17.06 -3.81 3.88
CA ALA A 331 -16.81 -3.73 2.45
C ALA A 331 -15.93 -2.52 2.12
N TYR A 332 -15.15 -2.60 1.06
CA TYR A 332 -14.42 -1.45 0.52
C TYR A 332 -14.19 -1.63 -0.99
N ALA A 333 -13.87 -0.54 -1.67
CA ALA A 333 -13.58 -0.57 -3.09
C ALA A 333 -12.27 0.17 -3.41
N GLY A 334 -11.63 -0.26 -4.50
CA GLY A 334 -10.48 0.41 -5.08
C GLY A 334 -10.68 0.63 -6.58
N VAL A 335 -9.97 1.59 -7.16
CA VAL A 335 -9.99 1.85 -8.61
C VAL A 335 -8.66 1.45 -9.21
N ARG A 336 -8.72 0.58 -10.22
CA ARG A 336 -7.54 0.19 -10.99
C ARG A 336 -7.13 1.33 -11.92
N PRO A 337 -5.86 1.75 -11.93
CA PRO A 337 -5.37 2.81 -12.81
C PRO A 337 -5.07 2.24 -14.22
N LEU A 338 -6.11 1.87 -14.96
CA LEU A 338 -5.96 1.34 -16.31
C LEU A 338 -5.83 2.51 -17.30
N VAL A 339 -5.04 2.29 -18.36
CA VAL A 339 -4.97 3.24 -19.49
C VAL A 339 -5.80 2.65 -20.62
N ALA A 340 -6.81 3.39 -21.04
CA ALA A 340 -7.73 2.93 -22.07
C ALA A 340 -7.08 3.00 -23.46
N THR A 341 -7.12 1.85 -24.15
CA THR A 341 -6.93 1.76 -25.59
C THR A 341 -8.26 1.49 -26.31
N ASP A 342 -9.27 0.99 -25.57
CA ASP A 342 -10.60 0.59 -26.04
C ASP A 342 -11.71 0.99 -25.07
N ASP A 343 -12.97 1.00 -25.55
CA ASP A 343 -14.18 1.31 -24.78
C ASP A 343 -14.83 0.09 -24.11
N ASP A 344 -14.05 -0.89 -23.58
CA ASP A 344 -14.61 -2.03 -22.81
C ASP A 344 -15.26 -1.54 -21.51
N PRO A 345 -16.60 -1.62 -21.37
CA PRO A 345 -17.30 -1.11 -20.19
C PRO A 345 -16.88 -1.73 -18.86
N SER A 346 -16.33 -2.97 -18.89
CA SER A 346 -15.90 -3.69 -17.68
C SER A 346 -14.45 -3.41 -17.28
N GLY A 347 -13.63 -2.93 -18.21
CA GLY A 347 -12.18 -2.77 -18.04
C GLY A 347 -11.42 -4.09 -17.84
N ARG A 348 -12.07 -5.25 -18.03
CA ARG A 348 -11.43 -6.56 -17.82
C ARG A 348 -10.49 -6.94 -18.94
N ASN A 349 -10.79 -6.53 -20.16
CA ASN A 349 -10.00 -6.81 -21.36
C ASN A 349 -8.92 -5.74 -21.61
N ILE A 350 -8.95 -4.62 -20.87
CA ILE A 350 -7.88 -3.60 -20.94
C ILE A 350 -6.62 -4.20 -20.33
N SER A 351 -5.50 -4.11 -21.06
CA SER A 351 -4.20 -4.59 -20.59
C SER A 351 -3.84 -3.97 -19.24
N ARG A 352 -3.31 -4.80 -18.36
CA ARG A 352 -2.76 -4.41 -17.05
C ARG A 352 -1.24 -4.31 -17.10
N GLY A 353 -0.70 -4.11 -18.29
CA GLY A 353 0.72 -3.87 -18.50
C GLY A 353 1.19 -2.56 -17.87
N ILE A 354 2.49 -2.43 -17.75
CA ILE A 354 3.15 -1.21 -17.27
C ILE A 354 3.12 -0.16 -18.37
N VAL A 355 2.70 1.06 -18.04
CA VAL A 355 2.65 2.19 -18.98
C VAL A 355 3.58 3.29 -18.49
N LEU A 356 4.70 3.46 -19.18
CA LEU A 356 5.67 4.54 -18.96
C LEU A 356 5.59 5.53 -20.13
N LEU A 357 5.30 6.80 -19.86
CA LEU A 357 5.15 7.85 -20.84
C LEU A 357 6.24 8.92 -20.66
N ASP A 358 7.11 9.05 -21.64
CA ASP A 358 8.01 10.20 -21.78
C ASP A 358 7.29 11.30 -22.56
N HIS A 359 6.81 12.33 -21.85
CA HIS A 359 6.04 13.40 -22.46
C HIS A 359 6.88 14.34 -23.33
N GLU A 360 8.22 14.32 -23.21
CA GLU A 360 9.09 15.06 -24.13
C GLU A 360 9.01 14.46 -25.55
N THR A 361 9.10 13.15 -25.66
CA THR A 361 9.06 12.47 -26.97
C THR A 361 7.65 12.33 -27.51
N ARG A 362 6.66 12.19 -26.61
CA ARG A 362 5.26 11.96 -27.01
C ARG A 362 4.50 13.25 -27.29
N ASP A 363 4.67 14.29 -26.45
CA ASP A 363 3.81 15.48 -26.40
C ASP A 363 4.61 16.80 -26.55
N GLY A 364 5.95 16.75 -26.61
CA GLY A 364 6.82 17.92 -26.65
C GLY A 364 7.01 18.62 -25.30
N VAL A 365 6.51 18.04 -24.19
CA VAL A 365 6.61 18.62 -22.84
C VAL A 365 7.83 18.03 -22.11
N LYS A 366 8.87 18.84 -21.92
CA LYS A 366 10.11 18.46 -21.26
C LYS A 366 9.97 18.42 -19.74
N GLY A 367 10.81 17.58 -19.10
CA GLY A 367 10.88 17.51 -17.63
C GLY A 367 9.68 16.83 -16.99
N PHE A 368 8.81 16.14 -17.74
CA PHE A 368 7.63 15.46 -17.24
C PHE A 368 7.53 14.02 -17.77
N ILE A 369 7.32 13.06 -16.84
CA ILE A 369 7.20 11.63 -17.10
C ILE A 369 5.97 11.12 -16.35
N SER A 370 5.21 10.18 -16.93
CA SER A 370 4.13 9.48 -16.22
C SER A 370 4.36 7.98 -16.20
N ILE A 371 4.13 7.36 -15.03
CA ILE A 371 4.17 5.91 -14.82
C ILE A 371 2.85 5.45 -14.19
N THR A 372 2.17 4.50 -14.81
CA THR A 372 0.87 3.99 -14.37
C THR A 372 0.63 2.56 -14.85
N GLY A 373 -0.55 2.00 -14.58
CA GLY A 373 -0.86 0.60 -14.89
C GLY A 373 -0.20 -0.37 -13.93
N GLY A 374 0.22 -1.52 -14.44
CA GLY A 374 0.87 -2.57 -13.65
C GLY A 374 -0.01 -3.18 -12.57
N LYS A 375 0.63 -3.87 -11.63
CA LYS A 375 0.00 -4.59 -10.52
C LYS A 375 0.78 -4.28 -9.23
N LEU A 376 0.19 -4.58 -8.06
CA LEU A 376 0.84 -4.35 -6.78
C LEU A 376 2.28 -4.92 -6.75
N MET A 377 2.48 -6.19 -7.13
CA MET A 377 3.79 -6.84 -7.09
C MET A 377 4.77 -6.38 -8.17
N THR A 378 4.30 -5.78 -9.27
CA THR A 378 5.20 -5.28 -10.32
C THR A 378 5.69 -3.85 -10.08
N TYR A 379 5.38 -3.27 -8.91
CA TYR A 379 5.76 -1.88 -8.57
C TYR A 379 7.27 -1.63 -8.66
N ARG A 380 8.09 -2.62 -8.25
CA ARG A 380 9.54 -2.50 -8.28
C ARG A 380 10.05 -2.37 -9.72
N LEU A 381 9.52 -3.20 -10.63
CA LEU A 381 9.85 -3.12 -12.06
C LEU A 381 9.38 -1.80 -12.67
N MET A 382 8.18 -1.32 -12.29
CA MET A 382 7.70 0.01 -12.69
C MET A 382 8.63 1.12 -12.21
N ALA A 383 9.09 1.04 -10.97
CA ALA A 383 10.03 1.98 -10.38
C ALA A 383 11.39 1.96 -11.11
N GLU A 384 11.91 0.77 -11.42
CA GLU A 384 13.13 0.58 -12.20
C GLU A 384 13.02 1.29 -13.56
N TRP A 385 11.94 1.03 -14.33
CA TRP A 385 11.75 1.65 -15.64
C TRP A 385 11.63 3.18 -15.55
N ALA A 386 10.88 3.70 -14.58
CA ALA A 386 10.74 5.14 -14.37
C ALA A 386 12.09 5.78 -13.99
N THR A 387 12.83 5.15 -13.09
CA THR A 387 14.13 5.66 -12.63
C THR A 387 15.21 5.55 -13.72
N ASP A 388 15.19 4.49 -14.54
CA ASP A 388 16.09 4.37 -15.69
C ASP A 388 15.90 5.53 -16.67
N LEU A 389 14.65 5.91 -16.95
CA LEU A 389 14.34 7.06 -17.78
C LEU A 389 14.78 8.39 -17.13
N VAL A 390 14.56 8.55 -15.82
CA VAL A 390 15.04 9.71 -15.05
C VAL A 390 16.56 9.81 -15.11
N CYS A 391 17.29 8.73 -14.83
CA CYS A 391 18.74 8.66 -14.86
C CYS A 391 19.29 8.97 -16.27
N LYS A 392 18.67 8.44 -17.31
CA LYS A 392 19.02 8.72 -18.71
C LYS A 392 18.90 10.23 -19.01
N LYS A 393 17.79 10.88 -18.59
CA LYS A 393 17.57 12.31 -18.81
C LYS A 393 18.53 13.19 -18.01
N LEU A 394 18.92 12.75 -16.83
CA LEU A 394 19.85 13.47 -15.94
C LEU A 394 21.34 13.08 -16.19
N SER A 395 21.61 12.19 -17.15
CA SER A 395 22.97 11.68 -17.43
C SER A 395 23.63 11.01 -16.21
N VAL A 396 22.83 10.34 -15.37
CA VAL A 396 23.29 9.56 -14.21
C VAL A 396 23.53 8.12 -14.64
N ASN A 397 24.78 7.66 -14.52
CA ASN A 397 25.16 6.29 -14.91
C ASN A 397 25.23 5.38 -13.67
N LYS A 398 24.06 4.99 -13.14
CA LYS A 398 23.93 4.03 -12.04
C LYS A 398 22.80 3.03 -12.34
N SER A 399 23.09 1.75 -12.23
CA SER A 399 22.15 0.65 -12.44
C SER A 399 21.20 0.48 -11.25
N CYS A 400 20.01 -0.10 -11.51
CA CYS A 400 19.10 -0.53 -10.47
C CYS A 400 19.67 -1.71 -9.68
N VAL A 401 19.58 -1.65 -8.35
CA VAL A 401 19.97 -2.73 -7.43
C VAL A 401 18.80 -3.17 -6.53
N THR A 402 17.61 -2.65 -6.74
CA THR A 402 16.47 -2.86 -5.86
C THR A 402 15.96 -4.30 -5.81
N MET A 403 16.32 -5.14 -6.79
CA MET A 403 16.02 -6.57 -6.78
C MET A 403 16.90 -7.38 -5.81
N GLU A 404 18.02 -6.80 -5.37
CA GLU A 404 19.01 -7.48 -4.53
C GLU A 404 19.03 -6.93 -3.11
N VAL A 405 18.75 -5.63 -2.95
CA VAL A 405 18.78 -4.93 -1.66
C VAL A 405 17.50 -5.19 -0.89
N PRO A 406 17.55 -5.86 0.28
CA PRO A 406 16.37 -6.04 1.12
C PRO A 406 15.76 -4.71 1.55
N LEU A 407 14.43 -4.69 1.69
CA LEU A 407 13.74 -3.57 2.33
C LEU A 407 14.05 -3.54 3.83
N PRO A 408 14.11 -2.34 4.45
CA PRO A 408 14.30 -2.20 5.90
C PRO A 408 13.29 -3.03 6.69
N GLY A 409 13.78 -3.95 7.49
CA GLY A 409 13.00 -4.97 8.19
C GLY A 409 13.10 -6.38 7.61
N SER A 410 13.65 -6.53 6.40
CA SER A 410 13.75 -7.84 5.70
C SER A 410 15.18 -8.42 5.64
N GLU A 411 16.12 -7.86 6.38
CA GLU A 411 17.55 -8.25 6.31
C GLU A 411 17.82 -9.61 6.95
N LYS A 412 16.99 -10.02 7.93
CA LYS A 412 17.07 -11.33 8.59
C LYS A 412 15.81 -12.15 8.33
N GLU A 413 15.94 -13.47 8.42
CA GLU A 413 14.89 -14.42 8.04
C GLU A 413 14.05 -14.92 9.22
N ASN A 414 14.65 -15.06 10.41
CA ASN A 414 14.03 -15.78 11.53
C ASN A 414 13.38 -14.82 12.53
N ILE A 415 12.05 -14.77 12.54
CA ILE A 415 11.24 -13.94 13.44
C ILE A 415 11.49 -14.30 14.93
N ASP A 416 11.58 -15.59 15.25
CA ASP A 416 11.79 -16.05 16.64
C ASP A 416 13.20 -15.67 17.13
N GLU A 417 14.20 -15.71 16.26
CA GLU A 417 15.55 -15.28 16.57
C GLU A 417 15.63 -13.78 16.77
N ILE A 418 15.01 -12.98 15.89
CA ILE A 418 14.94 -11.52 16.04
C ILE A 418 14.29 -11.16 17.37
N SER A 419 13.15 -11.77 17.69
CA SER A 419 12.41 -11.54 18.93
C SER A 419 13.26 -11.84 20.16
N LYS A 420 13.98 -12.97 20.18
CA LYS A 420 14.88 -13.38 21.29
C LYS A 420 16.10 -12.48 21.44
N GLN A 421 16.66 -11.98 20.34
CA GLN A 421 17.81 -11.08 20.35
C GLN A 421 17.43 -9.66 20.77
N THR A 422 16.17 -9.25 20.50
CA THR A 422 15.70 -7.88 20.73
C THR A 422 15.23 -7.66 22.17
N TRP A 423 14.55 -8.67 22.78
CA TRP A 423 13.94 -8.51 24.10
C TRP A 423 14.24 -9.70 25.02
N ALA A 424 14.44 -9.40 26.29
CA ALA A 424 14.78 -10.39 27.30
C ALA A 424 13.65 -11.41 27.59
N LYS A 425 12.39 -11.01 27.44
CA LYS A 425 11.20 -11.85 27.70
C LYS A 425 10.17 -11.68 26.59
N PRO A 426 10.43 -12.22 25.39
CA PRO A 426 9.50 -12.07 24.27
C PRO A 426 8.20 -12.87 24.51
N GLY A 427 7.07 -12.25 24.15
CA GLY A 427 5.72 -12.82 24.18
C GLY A 427 5.00 -12.70 22.84
N ALA A 428 3.67 -12.90 22.84
CA ALA A 428 2.85 -12.83 21.62
C ALA A 428 2.93 -11.45 20.96
N ALA A 429 2.76 -10.37 21.72
CA ALA A 429 2.88 -9.00 21.21
C ALA A 429 4.24 -8.71 20.57
N HIS A 430 5.34 -9.24 21.15
CA HIS A 430 6.68 -9.09 20.57
C HIS A 430 6.80 -9.78 19.21
N LYS A 431 6.25 -11.00 19.09
CA LYS A 431 6.24 -11.74 17.83
C LYS A 431 5.41 -11.01 16.75
N ALA A 432 4.24 -10.51 17.13
CA ALA A 432 3.39 -9.73 16.24
C ALA A 432 4.09 -8.44 15.76
N THR A 433 4.78 -7.74 16.66
CA THR A 433 5.61 -6.56 16.35
C THR A 433 6.73 -6.90 15.37
N VAL A 434 7.47 -8.01 15.59
CA VAL A 434 8.50 -8.48 14.64
C VAL A 434 7.85 -8.86 13.30
N GLY A 435 6.71 -9.52 13.29
CA GLY A 435 5.96 -9.85 12.08
C GLY A 435 5.60 -8.61 11.24
N ARG A 436 5.27 -7.48 11.91
CA ARG A 436 4.94 -6.23 11.21
C ARG A 436 6.15 -5.41 10.77
N HIS A 437 7.21 -5.35 11.59
CA HIS A 437 8.35 -4.45 11.39
C HIS A 437 9.65 -5.15 11.02
N GLY A 438 9.68 -6.50 11.08
CA GLY A 438 10.90 -7.29 10.86
C GLY A 438 12.02 -6.87 11.82
N ASN A 439 13.24 -6.75 11.32
CA ASN A 439 14.41 -6.32 12.11
C ASN A 439 14.28 -4.95 12.74
N ARG A 440 13.43 -4.08 12.17
CA ARG A 440 13.18 -2.74 12.73
C ARG A 440 12.42 -2.78 14.05
N ALA A 441 11.83 -3.91 14.40
CA ALA A 441 11.24 -4.13 15.72
C ALA A 441 12.22 -3.83 16.87
N GLY A 442 13.53 -3.99 16.64
CA GLY A 442 14.56 -3.60 17.59
C GLY A 442 14.62 -2.11 17.96
N GLN A 443 13.97 -1.25 17.18
CA GLN A 443 13.84 0.19 17.44
C GLN A 443 12.65 0.51 18.36
N ILE A 444 11.77 -0.47 18.61
CA ILE A 444 10.56 -0.31 19.41
C ILE A 444 10.87 -0.70 20.87
N ASP A 445 10.62 0.23 21.79
CA ASP A 445 10.79 -0.06 23.20
C ASP A 445 9.64 -0.93 23.72
N LEU A 446 9.96 -2.14 24.14
CA LEU A 446 9.05 -3.12 24.75
C LEU A 446 9.71 -3.74 26.01
N ASN A 447 10.41 -2.93 26.81
CA ASN A 447 11.20 -3.42 27.94
C ASN A 447 10.46 -3.32 29.29
N ASP A 448 9.41 -2.52 29.38
CA ASP A 448 8.61 -2.34 30.60
C ASP A 448 7.14 -2.75 30.40
N GLU A 449 6.40 -2.83 31.52
CA GLU A 449 5.01 -3.27 31.53
C GLU A 449 4.09 -2.30 30.76
N TYR A 450 4.37 -1.01 30.79
CA TYR A 450 3.57 0.00 30.09
C TYR A 450 3.75 -0.11 28.57
N SER A 451 4.99 -0.18 28.09
CA SER A 451 5.29 -0.28 26.66
C SER A 451 4.77 -1.58 26.03
N THR A 452 4.72 -2.67 26.81
CA THR A 452 4.17 -3.98 26.36
C THR A 452 2.67 -4.11 26.51
N SER A 453 1.99 -3.19 27.21
CA SER A 453 0.53 -3.21 27.35
C SER A 453 -0.16 -3.14 26.01
N LEU A 454 -1.22 -3.96 25.83
CA LEU A 454 -1.93 -4.02 24.55
C LEU A 454 -2.88 -2.82 24.36
N VAL A 455 -2.75 -2.14 23.26
CA VAL A 455 -3.69 -1.16 22.74
C VAL A 455 -4.76 -1.84 21.91
N CYS A 456 -4.36 -2.81 21.07
CA CYS A 456 -5.24 -3.60 20.23
C CYS A 456 -5.01 -5.09 20.47
N GLU A 457 -5.98 -5.76 21.07
CA GLU A 457 -5.92 -7.19 21.39
C GLU A 457 -6.06 -8.07 20.15
N CYS A 458 -6.90 -7.67 19.18
CA CYS A 458 -7.14 -8.43 17.95
C CYS A 458 -5.88 -8.59 17.09
N GLU A 459 -5.05 -7.56 17.06
CA GLU A 459 -3.83 -7.50 16.23
C GLU A 459 -2.56 -7.49 17.10
N GLU A 460 -2.69 -7.67 18.41
CA GLU A 460 -1.57 -7.70 19.36
C GLU A 460 -0.62 -6.49 19.23
N VAL A 461 -1.20 -5.28 19.12
CA VAL A 461 -0.44 -4.03 19.01
C VAL A 461 -0.24 -3.42 20.39
N SER A 462 1.01 -3.14 20.74
CA SER A 462 1.41 -2.59 22.04
C SER A 462 1.45 -1.06 22.06
N VAL A 463 1.51 -0.49 23.26
CA VAL A 463 1.75 0.95 23.49
C VAL A 463 3.05 1.40 22.83
N GLY A 464 4.14 0.66 23.05
CA GLY A 464 5.46 0.98 22.47
C GLY A 464 5.43 1.02 20.95
N GLU A 465 4.67 0.12 20.30
CA GLU A 465 4.51 0.13 18.85
C GLU A 465 3.72 1.35 18.34
N VAL A 466 2.66 1.76 19.06
CA VAL A 466 1.91 2.98 18.74
C VAL A 466 2.78 4.22 18.88
N GLN A 467 3.58 4.33 19.95
CA GLN A 467 4.51 5.43 20.17
C GLN A 467 5.58 5.50 19.09
N TYR A 468 6.16 4.36 18.72
CA TYR A 468 7.14 4.27 17.63
C TYR A 468 6.51 4.73 16.29
N ALA A 469 5.33 4.21 15.95
CA ALA A 469 4.66 4.60 14.71
C ALA A 469 4.34 6.09 14.65
N SER A 470 3.89 6.67 15.76
CA SER A 470 3.56 8.10 15.86
C SER A 470 4.78 9.00 15.68
N LYS A 471 5.95 8.55 16.14
CA LYS A 471 7.18 9.34 16.11
C LYS A 471 7.97 9.17 14.82
N GLU A 472 8.05 7.94 14.28
CA GLU A 472 9.01 7.57 13.22
C GLU A 472 8.35 7.30 11.85
N LEU A 473 7.00 7.10 11.80
CA LEU A 473 6.33 6.61 10.60
C LEU A 473 5.31 7.61 9.99
N ASP A 474 5.45 8.91 10.24
CA ASP A 474 4.58 9.98 9.71
C ASP A 474 3.08 9.71 9.96
N VAL A 475 2.74 9.30 11.17
CA VAL A 475 1.35 9.07 11.57
C VAL A 475 0.73 10.37 12.06
N HIS A 476 -0.32 10.84 11.40
CA HIS A 476 -1.03 12.06 11.76
C HIS A 476 -2.39 11.81 12.42
N ASN A 477 -3.00 10.65 12.22
CA ASN A 477 -4.33 10.30 12.75
C ASN A 477 -4.49 8.78 12.89
N LEU A 478 -5.67 8.33 13.43
CA LEU A 478 -5.94 6.91 13.63
C LEU A 478 -5.98 6.08 12.36
N VAL A 479 -6.36 6.66 11.23
CA VAL A 479 -6.41 5.94 9.95
C VAL A 479 -4.99 5.68 9.43
N ASP A 480 -4.06 6.61 9.65
CA ASP A 480 -2.64 6.42 9.35
C ASP A 480 -2.02 5.37 10.27
N LEU A 481 -2.30 5.48 11.60
CA LEU A 481 -1.84 4.51 12.58
C LEU A 481 -2.29 3.09 12.20
N ARG A 482 -3.54 2.93 11.77
CA ARG A 482 -4.08 1.66 11.29
C ARG A 482 -3.24 1.07 10.15
N ARG A 483 -2.81 1.90 9.20
CA ARG A 483 -1.97 1.46 8.06
C ARG A 483 -0.54 1.08 8.47
N ARG A 484 -0.03 1.60 9.58
CA ARG A 484 1.33 1.28 10.07
C ARG A 484 1.38 0.09 11.01
N THR A 485 0.35 -0.07 11.86
CA THR A 485 0.35 -1.01 12.98
C THR A 485 -0.77 -2.03 12.93
N ARG A 486 -1.77 -1.87 12.03
CA ARG A 486 -3.02 -2.63 11.97
C ARG A 486 -4.00 -2.39 13.13
N VAL A 487 -3.76 -1.43 14.04
CA VAL A 487 -4.76 -1.01 15.03
C VAL A 487 -6.11 -0.78 14.36
N GLY A 488 -7.16 -1.46 14.81
CA GLY A 488 -8.50 -1.35 14.25
C GLY A 488 -8.77 -2.11 12.95
N MET A 489 -7.85 -3.00 12.52
CA MET A 489 -8.07 -3.87 11.34
C MET A 489 -8.58 -5.27 11.67
N GLY A 490 -8.41 -5.73 12.91
CA GLY A 490 -8.85 -7.05 13.35
C GLY A 490 -10.35 -7.17 13.55
N THR A 491 -10.78 -8.27 14.15
CA THR A 491 -12.17 -8.71 14.25
C THR A 491 -13.15 -7.66 14.82
N CYS A 492 -12.73 -6.82 15.78
CA CYS A 492 -13.59 -5.77 16.35
C CYS A 492 -13.61 -4.46 15.55
N GLN A 493 -12.78 -4.35 14.49
CA GLN A 493 -12.71 -3.15 13.62
C GLN A 493 -12.52 -1.83 14.38
N GLY A 494 -11.76 -1.85 15.47
CA GLY A 494 -11.44 -0.66 16.25
C GLY A 494 -12.37 -0.36 17.42
N GLU A 495 -13.42 -1.14 17.64
CA GLU A 495 -14.40 -0.93 18.71
C GLU A 495 -13.76 -0.81 20.09
N LEU A 496 -12.82 -1.69 20.43
CA LEU A 496 -12.17 -1.69 21.73
C LEU A 496 -10.92 -0.80 21.79
N CYS A 497 -10.18 -0.68 20.69
CA CYS A 497 -8.86 -0.06 20.68
C CYS A 497 -8.84 1.42 20.24
N ALA A 498 -9.84 1.89 19.49
CA ALA A 498 -9.74 3.22 18.87
C ALA A 498 -9.66 4.37 19.89
N CYS A 499 -10.41 4.31 21.00
CA CYS A 499 -10.32 5.33 22.05
C CYS A 499 -8.93 5.36 22.71
N ARG A 500 -8.38 4.19 23.05
CA ARG A 500 -7.02 4.08 23.64
C ARG A 500 -5.96 4.61 22.67
N ALA A 501 -6.05 4.21 21.41
CA ALA A 501 -5.14 4.66 20.36
C ALA A 501 -5.25 6.18 20.11
N ALA A 502 -6.47 6.75 20.15
CA ALA A 502 -6.67 8.20 20.03
C ALA A 502 -6.00 8.97 21.17
N GLY A 503 -6.11 8.46 22.41
CA GLY A 503 -5.42 9.03 23.57
C GLY A 503 -3.91 9.02 23.41
N LEU A 504 -3.32 7.89 23.02
CA LEU A 504 -1.87 7.78 22.80
C LEU A 504 -1.37 8.69 21.67
N LEU A 505 -2.13 8.84 20.58
CA LEU A 505 -1.77 9.78 19.51
C LEU A 505 -1.86 11.24 19.98
N ALA A 506 -2.88 11.59 20.77
CA ALA A 506 -3.01 12.92 21.33
C ALA A 506 -1.83 13.27 22.26
N ASP A 507 -1.40 12.32 23.09
CA ASP A 507 -0.21 12.47 23.93
C ASP A 507 1.05 12.65 23.09
N ALA A 508 1.26 11.79 22.07
CA ALA A 508 2.42 11.85 21.19
C ALA A 508 2.52 13.19 20.43
N HIS A 509 1.39 13.76 20.04
CA HIS A 509 1.33 15.04 19.34
C HIS A 509 1.13 16.25 20.28
N SER A 510 1.08 16.03 21.59
CA SER A 510 0.82 17.08 22.59
C SER A 510 -0.44 17.92 22.31
N CYS A 511 -1.50 17.27 21.77
CA CYS A 511 -2.72 17.92 21.34
C CYS A 511 -3.97 17.07 21.66
N THR A 512 -4.49 17.23 22.87
CA THR A 512 -5.64 16.45 23.37
C THR A 512 -6.96 16.74 22.63
N GLU A 513 -7.11 17.95 22.07
CA GLU A 513 -8.30 18.34 21.31
C GLU A 513 -8.45 17.53 20.01
N ARG A 514 -7.36 17.06 19.44
CA ARG A 514 -7.38 16.23 18.22
C ARG A 514 -7.99 14.86 18.44
N ALA A 515 -7.88 14.27 19.65
CA ALA A 515 -8.31 12.90 19.91
C ALA A 515 -9.76 12.65 19.50
N LYS A 516 -10.67 13.58 19.80
CA LYS A 516 -12.10 13.46 19.43
C LYS A 516 -12.31 13.52 17.91
N ASN A 517 -11.62 14.44 17.24
CA ASN A 517 -11.74 14.58 15.77
C ASN A 517 -11.16 13.38 15.04
N ASP A 518 -10.02 12.88 15.50
CA ASP A 518 -9.38 11.68 14.95
C ASP A 518 -10.27 10.45 15.13
N LEU A 519 -10.88 10.31 16.32
CA LEU A 519 -11.82 9.23 16.60
C LEU A 519 -13.09 9.33 15.74
N LYS A 520 -13.67 10.53 15.59
CA LYS A 520 -14.84 10.78 14.73
C LYS A 520 -14.53 10.42 13.26
N SER A 521 -13.38 10.86 12.75
CA SER A 521 -12.94 10.55 11.38
C SER A 521 -12.74 9.05 11.18
N PHE A 522 -12.16 8.35 12.17
CA PHE A 522 -11.97 6.90 12.13
C PHE A 522 -13.33 6.17 12.09
N ILE A 523 -14.30 6.58 12.89
CA ILE A 523 -15.64 5.97 12.92
C ILE A 523 -16.39 6.21 11.61
N ASN A 524 -16.28 7.40 11.03
CA ASN A 524 -16.89 7.71 9.74
C ASN A 524 -16.31 6.81 8.63
N GLU A 525 -14.99 6.63 8.60
CA GLU A 525 -14.34 5.72 7.66
C GLU A 525 -14.75 4.25 7.89
N ARG A 526 -14.94 3.85 9.15
CA ARG A 526 -15.47 2.53 9.50
C ARG A 526 -16.91 2.38 9.01
N TRP A 527 -17.77 3.35 9.29
CA TRP A 527 -19.19 3.34 8.90
C TRP A 527 -19.36 3.22 7.38
N LYS A 528 -18.57 3.94 6.60
CA LYS A 528 -18.56 3.84 5.14
C LYS A 528 -18.40 2.40 4.66
N GLY A 529 -17.55 1.61 5.30
CA GLY A 529 -17.34 0.20 4.97
C GLY A 529 -18.39 -0.75 5.55
N MET A 530 -19.09 -0.36 6.63
CA MET A 530 -20.13 -1.19 7.27
C MET A 530 -21.51 -1.01 6.65
N TYR A 531 -21.82 0.19 6.20
CA TYR A 531 -23.14 0.55 5.66
C TYR A 531 -23.69 -0.48 4.65
N PRO A 532 -22.96 -0.92 3.61
CA PRO A 532 -23.46 -1.85 2.61
C PRO A 532 -23.67 -3.28 3.11
N ILE A 533 -23.18 -3.61 4.31
CA ILE A 533 -23.24 -4.94 4.92
C ILE A 533 -23.96 -4.94 6.27
N CYS A 534 -24.72 -3.88 6.58
CA CYS A 534 -25.29 -3.66 7.90
C CYS A 534 -26.60 -4.44 8.09
N TRP A 535 -26.50 -5.76 8.31
CA TRP A 535 -27.61 -6.65 8.70
C TRP A 535 -27.13 -7.66 9.75
N GLY A 536 -28.10 -8.36 10.39
CA GLY A 536 -27.82 -9.41 11.38
C GLY A 536 -26.84 -8.98 12.47
N ASP A 537 -25.79 -9.75 12.65
CA ASP A 537 -24.78 -9.50 13.68
C ASP A 537 -24.00 -8.20 13.43
N THR A 538 -23.74 -7.84 12.18
CA THR A 538 -23.05 -6.59 11.83
C THR A 538 -23.87 -5.36 12.21
N LEU A 539 -25.19 -5.40 12.07
CA LEU A 539 -26.07 -4.32 12.53
C LEU A 539 -26.02 -4.16 14.04
N ARG A 540 -26.12 -5.26 14.81
CA ARG A 540 -26.01 -5.22 16.28
C ARG A 540 -24.67 -4.64 16.75
N GLU A 541 -23.58 -5.04 16.12
CA GLU A 541 -22.24 -4.51 16.41
C GLU A 541 -22.12 -3.03 16.07
N SER A 542 -22.74 -2.58 14.96
CA SER A 542 -22.76 -1.16 14.60
C SER A 542 -23.47 -0.31 15.66
N GLU A 543 -24.64 -0.75 16.13
CA GLU A 543 -25.40 -0.07 17.16
C GLU A 543 -24.64 -0.04 18.50
N TYR A 544 -24.02 -1.19 18.86
CA TYR A 544 -23.22 -1.27 20.08
C TYR A 544 -22.00 -0.33 20.01
N SER A 545 -21.29 -0.31 18.91
CA SER A 545 -20.15 0.59 18.70
C SER A 545 -20.58 2.06 18.73
N GLN A 546 -21.71 2.39 18.10
CA GLN A 546 -22.28 3.74 18.13
C GLN A 546 -22.53 4.17 19.58
N TRP A 547 -23.13 3.30 20.38
CA TRP A 547 -23.43 3.59 21.79
C TRP A 547 -22.17 3.82 22.64
N ILE A 548 -21.13 2.98 22.44
CA ILE A 548 -19.83 3.15 23.10
C ILE A 548 -19.24 4.52 22.77
N TYR A 549 -19.15 4.85 21.48
CA TYR A 549 -18.47 6.07 21.07
C TYR A 549 -19.27 7.33 21.35
N SER A 550 -20.59 7.34 21.10
CA SER A 550 -21.45 8.50 21.36
C SER A 550 -21.71 8.69 22.85
N GLY A 551 -22.06 7.59 23.54
CA GLY A 551 -22.41 7.65 24.97
C GLY A 551 -21.18 7.66 25.87
N VAL A 552 -20.35 6.59 25.84
CA VAL A 552 -19.23 6.41 26.78
C VAL A 552 -18.05 7.33 26.47
N CYS A 553 -17.66 7.44 25.20
CA CYS A 553 -16.56 8.31 24.78
C CYS A 553 -16.99 9.78 24.56
N GLY A 554 -18.25 10.09 24.65
CA GLY A 554 -18.79 11.46 24.61
C GLY A 554 -18.60 12.17 23.26
N LEU A 555 -18.69 11.43 22.13
CA LEU A 555 -18.58 12.03 20.78
C LEU A 555 -19.84 12.84 20.40
N GLU A 556 -21.02 12.51 20.96
CA GLU A 556 -22.22 13.32 20.79
C GLU A 556 -22.13 14.56 21.68
N GLY A 557 -22.35 15.72 21.11
CA GLY A 557 -22.32 17.01 21.83
C GLY A 557 -21.00 17.79 21.78
N SER A 558 -19.98 17.33 21.07
CA SER A 558 -18.86 18.20 20.74
C SER A 558 -19.31 19.24 19.71
N LYS A 559 -19.47 20.51 20.13
CA LYS A 559 -19.55 21.63 19.18
C LYS A 559 -18.35 21.50 18.24
N GLU A 560 -18.60 21.62 16.93
CA GLU A 560 -17.51 21.71 15.94
C GLU A 560 -16.55 22.79 16.44
N CYS A 561 -15.32 22.39 16.74
CA CYS A 561 -14.26 23.34 16.97
C CYS A 561 -14.00 24.02 15.63
N GLU A 562 -14.53 25.20 15.42
CA GLU A 562 -14.12 26.07 14.34
C GLU A 562 -12.60 26.25 14.48
N THR A 563 -11.86 25.63 13.57
CA THR A 563 -10.41 25.83 13.44
C THR A 563 -10.18 27.30 13.09
N LYS A 564 -9.74 28.08 14.11
CA LYS A 564 -9.14 29.40 13.89
C LYS A 564 -7.75 29.27 13.31
#